data_6f5b5796f07a6a8762b206686b1a76be
#
_entry.id   6f5b5796f07a6a8762b206686b1a76be
#
_cell.length_a   1.000
_cell.length_b   1.000
_cell.length_c   1.000
_cell.angle_alpha   90.00
_cell.angle_beta   90.00
_cell.angle_gamma   90.00
#
_symmetry.space_group_name_H-M   'P 1'
#
loop_
_entity.id
_entity.type
_entity.pdbx_description
1 polymer ?
#
loop_
_entity_poly.entity_id
_entity_poly.type
_entity_poly.pdbx_seq_one_letter_code
_entity_poly.pdbx_strand_id
1 'polypeptide(L)'
;MTMKRTIGYPLVLALLAVGLAGCGADLVDHDYRVRYPIRVEQHTAILDIGTIEEDHERLAAFAADFLKNGGKVAVTVNGRSADDAEAIAFAQDIGATLRGLGLAAGEIDLRLAVNTADRRALLTYVFHVARPPQCGTWTTDISNNLDNAPSEHFGCAIQRNIGAMVANPRDLIRVQDEQGRWGARSADIVNKYQRGATIASPKEAKVSAPGK
;
A
#
# COMPACT_ATOMS: atom_id res chain seq x y z
N MET A 1 -23.69 40.17 64.94
CA MET A 1 -23.86 38.94 64.12
C MET A 1 -23.68 39.31 62.72
N THR A 2 -22.42 39.12 62.16
CA THR A 2 -22.04 39.54 60.83
C THR A 2 -21.98 38.30 59.94
N MET A 3 -23.00 38.18 59.10
CA MET A 3 -23.11 37.12 58.07
C MET A 3 -22.18 37.43 56.89
N LYS A 4 -20.99 36.84 56.85
CA LYS A 4 -20.07 36.94 55.74
C LYS A 4 -20.63 36.16 54.53
N ARG A 5 -20.98 36.87 53.48
CA ARG A 5 -21.40 36.32 52.17
C ARG A 5 -20.28 35.56 51.51
N THR A 6 -20.34 34.23 51.51
CA THR A 6 -19.45 33.32 50.78
C THR A 6 -19.93 33.06 49.36
N ILE A 7 -20.26 34.14 48.59
CA ILE A 7 -20.81 34.01 47.24
C ILE A 7 -19.67 33.91 46.17
N GLY A 8 -18.42 34.17 46.56
CA GLY A 8 -17.30 34.26 45.59
C GLY A 8 -16.78 32.94 45.02
N TYR A 9 -16.79 31.88 45.81
CA TYR A 9 -16.20 30.59 45.41
C TYR A 9 -16.95 29.83 44.31
N PRO A 10 -18.28 29.69 44.31
CA PRO A 10 -18.96 28.99 43.23
C PRO A 10 -18.92 29.72 41.90
N LEU A 11 -18.87 31.05 41.93
CA LEU A 11 -18.79 31.87 40.70
C LEU A 11 -17.41 31.79 40.05
N VAL A 12 -16.33 31.73 40.84
CA VAL A 12 -14.97 31.53 40.35
C VAL A 12 -14.79 30.11 39.77
N LEU A 13 -15.36 29.10 40.44
CA LEU A 13 -15.34 27.72 39.93
C LEU A 13 -16.11 27.56 38.62
N ALA A 14 -17.25 28.21 38.48
CA ALA A 14 -18.04 28.22 37.25
C ALA A 14 -17.31 28.92 36.10
N LEU A 15 -16.64 30.03 36.37
CA LEU A 15 -15.80 30.73 35.36
C LEU A 15 -14.58 29.90 34.94
N LEU A 16 -13.96 29.18 35.87
CA LEU A 16 -12.85 28.26 35.52
C LEU A 16 -13.34 27.06 34.71
N ALA A 17 -14.52 26.50 35.00
CA ALA A 17 -15.09 25.40 34.22
C ALA A 17 -15.46 25.82 32.78
N VAL A 18 -15.96 27.03 32.57
CA VAL A 18 -16.24 27.56 31.22
C VAL A 18 -14.95 27.83 30.45
N GLY A 19 -13.86 28.27 31.12
CA GLY A 19 -12.57 28.47 30.48
C GLY A 19 -11.86 27.19 29.99
N LEU A 20 -12.14 26.04 30.66
CA LEU A 20 -11.59 24.73 30.23
C LEU A 20 -12.39 24.06 29.12
N ALA A 21 -13.63 24.45 28.88
CA ALA A 21 -14.48 23.90 27.83
C ALA A 21 -14.09 24.41 26.41
N GLY A 22 -13.27 25.45 26.33
CA GLY A 22 -12.88 26.08 25.05
C GLY A 22 -11.82 25.34 24.25
N CYS A 23 -11.21 24.24 24.73
CA CYS A 23 -10.17 23.50 24.04
C CYS A 23 -10.66 22.25 23.28
N GLY A 24 -11.96 22.08 23.13
CA GLY A 24 -12.54 21.04 22.28
C GLY A 24 -12.59 21.45 20.81
N ALA A 25 -11.47 21.90 20.24
CA ALA A 25 -11.40 22.03 18.80
C ALA A 25 -11.56 20.63 18.18
N ASP A 26 -12.52 20.47 17.31
CA ASP A 26 -12.74 19.25 16.53
C ASP A 26 -11.50 18.93 15.70
N LEU A 27 -10.53 18.23 16.31
CA LEU A 27 -9.31 17.78 15.66
C LEU A 27 -9.61 16.85 14.47
N VAL A 28 -10.77 16.22 14.47
CA VAL A 28 -11.22 15.32 13.39
C VAL A 28 -11.52 16.10 12.10
N ASP A 29 -12.04 17.32 12.20
CA ASP A 29 -12.34 18.14 11.02
C ASP A 29 -11.09 18.71 10.33
N HIS A 30 -9.94 18.70 11.01
CA HIS A 30 -8.66 19.18 10.50
C HIS A 30 -7.76 18.06 9.95
N ASP A 31 -8.06 16.78 10.21
CA ASP A 31 -7.30 15.68 9.63
C ASP A 31 -7.71 15.46 8.17
N TYR A 32 -6.86 15.93 7.26
CA TYR A 32 -7.05 15.78 5.82
C TYR A 32 -7.15 14.32 5.36
N ARG A 33 -6.66 13.35 6.16
CA ARG A 33 -6.77 11.92 5.85
C ARG A 33 -8.20 11.42 6.03
N VAL A 34 -8.91 11.97 7.00
CA VAL A 34 -10.32 11.67 7.24
C VAL A 34 -11.20 12.43 6.24
N ARG A 35 -10.88 13.70 5.98
CA ARG A 35 -11.65 14.56 5.07
C ARG A 35 -11.51 14.14 3.61
N TYR A 36 -10.32 13.73 3.19
CA TYR A 36 -9.99 13.32 1.82
C TYR A 36 -9.33 11.94 1.80
N PRO A 37 -10.05 10.87 2.16
CA PRO A 37 -9.46 9.53 2.25
C PRO A 37 -9.07 9.02 0.88
N ILE A 38 -7.91 8.37 0.81
CA ILE A 38 -7.55 7.52 -0.32
C ILE A 38 -8.31 6.21 -0.14
N ARG A 39 -9.16 5.87 -1.08
CA ARG A 39 -9.85 4.58 -1.08
C ARG A 39 -8.95 3.54 -1.73
N VAL A 40 -8.80 2.40 -1.09
CA VAL A 40 -8.06 1.27 -1.67
C VAL A 40 -9.07 0.19 -2.02
N GLU A 41 -9.14 -0.11 -3.31
CA GLU A 41 -10.05 -1.13 -3.86
C GLU A 41 -9.25 -2.39 -4.16
N GLN A 42 -9.81 -3.54 -3.79
CA GLN A 42 -9.26 -4.84 -4.10
C GLN A 42 -9.88 -5.36 -5.39
N HIS A 43 -9.05 -5.78 -6.33
CA HIS A 43 -9.45 -6.38 -7.59
C HIS A 43 -8.81 -7.75 -7.75
N THR A 44 -9.40 -8.59 -8.59
CA THR A 44 -8.86 -9.89 -8.97
C THR A 44 -8.59 -9.91 -10.46
N ALA A 45 -7.34 -10.13 -10.84
CA ALA A 45 -6.99 -10.44 -12.21
C ALA A 45 -7.28 -11.92 -12.47
N ILE A 46 -7.85 -12.21 -13.62
CA ILE A 46 -8.25 -13.57 -14.02
C ILE A 46 -7.75 -13.81 -15.44
N LEU A 47 -7.06 -14.92 -15.64
CA LEU A 47 -6.64 -15.40 -16.94
C LEU A 47 -7.02 -16.88 -17.07
N ASP A 48 -7.81 -17.20 -18.09
CA ASP A 48 -8.15 -18.56 -18.45
C ASP A 48 -7.37 -18.97 -19.71
N ILE A 49 -6.60 -20.06 -19.62
CA ILE A 49 -5.77 -20.57 -20.72
C ILE A 49 -6.11 -22.03 -21.05
N GLY A 50 -6.05 -22.35 -22.35
CA GLY A 50 -6.22 -23.70 -22.87
C GLY A 50 -4.88 -24.41 -23.01
N THR A 51 -3.93 -23.78 -23.70
CA THR A 51 -2.58 -24.28 -23.91
C THR A 51 -1.56 -23.16 -23.67
N ILE A 52 -0.33 -23.54 -23.32
CA ILE A 52 0.74 -22.55 -23.09
C ILE A 52 1.18 -21.90 -24.40
N GLU A 53 1.21 -22.66 -25.48
CA GLU A 53 1.66 -22.20 -26.79
C GLU A 53 0.75 -21.14 -27.38
N GLU A 54 -0.56 -21.37 -27.36
CA GLU A 54 -1.54 -20.43 -27.92
C GLU A 54 -1.72 -19.19 -27.03
N ASP A 55 -1.61 -19.36 -25.72
CA ASP A 55 -1.85 -18.30 -24.73
C ASP A 55 -0.56 -17.66 -24.20
N HIS A 56 0.61 -17.93 -24.84
CA HIS A 56 1.91 -17.48 -24.33
C HIS A 56 1.98 -15.95 -24.15
N GLU A 57 1.50 -15.18 -25.11
CA GLU A 57 1.50 -13.70 -25.01
C GLU A 57 0.61 -13.20 -23.90
N ARG A 58 -0.56 -13.82 -23.71
CA ARG A 58 -1.51 -13.49 -22.64
C ARG A 58 -0.92 -13.83 -21.27
N LEU A 59 -0.22 -14.97 -21.19
CA LEU A 59 0.47 -15.41 -19.97
C LEU A 59 1.64 -14.47 -19.63
N ALA A 60 2.40 -14.03 -20.63
CA ALA A 60 3.48 -13.07 -20.45
C ALA A 60 2.96 -11.70 -19.99
N ALA A 61 1.86 -11.21 -20.57
CA ALA A 61 1.21 -9.97 -20.15
C ALA A 61 0.68 -10.05 -18.70
N PHE A 62 0.05 -11.17 -18.34
CA PHE A 62 -0.43 -11.44 -17.00
C PHE A 62 0.71 -11.46 -15.97
N ALA A 63 1.83 -12.14 -16.30
CA ALA A 63 3.03 -12.18 -15.48
C ALA A 63 3.65 -10.79 -15.29
N ALA A 64 3.75 -10.00 -16.35
CA ALA A 64 4.27 -8.64 -16.31
C ALA A 64 3.41 -7.70 -15.45
N ASP A 65 2.09 -7.89 -15.47
CA ASP A 65 1.17 -7.14 -14.62
C ASP A 65 1.27 -7.58 -13.15
N PHE A 66 1.35 -8.89 -12.91
CA PHE A 66 1.59 -9.43 -11.57
C PHE A 66 2.89 -8.88 -10.94
N LEU A 67 3.99 -8.82 -11.70
CA LEU A 67 5.28 -8.31 -11.18
C LEU A 67 5.21 -6.84 -10.72
N LYS A 68 4.28 -6.04 -11.26
CA LYS A 68 4.04 -4.66 -10.79
C LYS A 68 3.25 -4.61 -9.48
N ASN A 69 2.34 -5.54 -9.29
CA ASN A 69 1.38 -5.53 -8.19
C ASN A 69 1.82 -6.40 -7.00
N GLY A 70 2.61 -7.46 -7.27
CA GLY A 70 3.06 -8.44 -6.28
C GLY A 70 1.93 -9.32 -5.73
N GLY A 71 2.25 -10.18 -4.80
CA GLY A 71 1.28 -11.05 -4.13
C GLY A 71 1.52 -12.52 -4.37
N LYS A 72 0.45 -13.29 -4.62
CA LYS A 72 0.49 -14.71 -4.98
C LYS A 72 -0.43 -14.99 -6.15
N VAL A 73 0.05 -15.77 -7.10
CA VAL A 73 -0.74 -16.28 -8.22
C VAL A 73 -1.24 -17.68 -7.85
N ALA A 74 -2.54 -17.88 -7.86
CA ALA A 74 -3.14 -19.20 -7.81
C ALA A 74 -3.36 -19.71 -9.24
N VAL A 75 -2.79 -20.86 -9.55
CA VAL A 75 -2.97 -21.57 -10.83
C VAL A 75 -3.83 -22.79 -10.53
N THR A 76 -5.08 -22.77 -10.97
CA THR A 76 -6.02 -23.86 -10.78
C THR A 76 -6.23 -24.57 -12.11
N VAL A 77 -5.82 -25.83 -12.20
CA VAL A 77 -5.98 -26.67 -13.40
C VAL A 77 -7.11 -27.67 -13.21
N ASN A 78 -7.97 -27.82 -14.21
CA ASN A 78 -9.00 -28.82 -14.21
C ASN A 78 -8.39 -30.21 -14.49
N GLY A 79 -8.68 -31.17 -13.62
CA GLY A 79 -8.31 -32.58 -13.77
C GLY A 79 -9.51 -33.51 -13.55
N ARG A 80 -9.47 -34.70 -14.10
CA ARG A 80 -10.56 -35.73 -13.94
C ARG A 80 -10.56 -36.34 -12.55
N SER A 81 -9.41 -36.38 -11.91
CA SER A 81 -9.19 -36.86 -10.55
C SER A 81 -8.10 -36.06 -9.86
N ALA A 82 -7.94 -36.24 -8.55
CA ALA A 82 -6.90 -35.54 -7.78
C ALA A 82 -5.46 -36.01 -8.15
N ASP A 83 -5.33 -37.14 -8.79
CA ASP A 83 -4.09 -37.79 -9.25
C ASP A 83 -3.96 -37.77 -10.79
N ASP A 84 -4.72 -36.93 -11.49
CA ASP A 84 -4.62 -36.79 -12.96
C ASP A 84 -3.21 -36.30 -13.35
N ALA A 85 -2.37 -37.25 -13.81
CA ALA A 85 -0.98 -37.00 -14.15
C ALA A 85 -0.79 -35.94 -15.22
N GLU A 86 -1.71 -35.87 -16.21
CA GLU A 86 -1.65 -34.89 -17.27
C GLU A 86 -2.02 -33.49 -16.77
N ALA A 87 -2.99 -33.36 -15.87
CA ALA A 87 -3.35 -32.08 -15.25
C ALA A 87 -2.22 -31.59 -14.32
N ILE A 88 -1.59 -32.49 -13.59
CA ILE A 88 -0.42 -32.19 -12.74
C ILE A 88 0.75 -31.67 -13.60
N ALA A 89 1.06 -32.37 -14.70
CA ALA A 89 2.12 -31.96 -15.62
C ALA A 89 1.83 -30.57 -16.21
N PHE A 90 0.61 -30.35 -16.67
CA PHE A 90 0.21 -29.04 -17.21
C PHE A 90 0.32 -27.91 -16.16
N ALA A 91 -0.08 -28.15 -14.91
CA ALA A 91 0.10 -27.18 -13.81
C ALA A 91 1.58 -26.88 -13.56
N GLN A 92 2.44 -27.90 -13.62
CA GLN A 92 3.90 -27.75 -13.45
C GLN A 92 4.54 -26.96 -14.59
N ASP A 93 4.11 -27.21 -15.84
CA ASP A 93 4.59 -26.50 -17.03
C ASP A 93 4.21 -25.01 -16.99
N ILE A 94 2.96 -24.70 -16.58
CA ILE A 94 2.54 -23.32 -16.35
C ILE A 94 3.41 -22.68 -15.25
N GLY A 95 3.64 -23.39 -14.15
CA GLY A 95 4.50 -22.92 -13.06
C GLY A 95 5.95 -22.69 -13.51
N ALA A 96 6.49 -23.56 -14.38
CA ALA A 96 7.81 -23.39 -14.96
C ALA A 96 7.87 -22.15 -15.89
N THR A 97 6.85 -21.97 -16.73
CA THR A 97 6.73 -20.81 -17.62
C THR A 97 6.65 -19.50 -16.84
N LEU A 98 5.82 -19.44 -15.79
CA LEU A 98 5.72 -18.26 -14.92
C LEU A 98 7.04 -17.93 -14.23
N ARG A 99 7.80 -18.95 -13.78
CA ARG A 99 9.16 -18.74 -13.25
C ARG A 99 10.11 -18.20 -14.31
N GLY A 100 10.04 -18.74 -15.53
CA GLY A 100 10.79 -18.20 -16.68
C GLY A 100 10.47 -16.74 -16.99
N LEU A 101 9.24 -16.30 -16.70
CA LEU A 101 8.78 -14.92 -16.84
C LEU A 101 9.11 -14.04 -15.61
N GLY A 102 9.79 -14.57 -14.59
CA GLY A 102 10.34 -13.79 -13.47
C GLY A 102 9.61 -13.93 -12.13
N LEU A 103 8.58 -14.75 -12.02
CA LEU A 103 7.89 -14.98 -10.74
C LEU A 103 8.73 -15.88 -9.84
N ALA A 104 8.77 -15.58 -8.54
CA ALA A 104 9.43 -16.45 -7.56
C ALA A 104 8.59 -17.71 -7.29
N ALA A 105 9.24 -18.84 -7.00
CA ALA A 105 8.55 -20.11 -6.74
C ALA A 105 7.55 -20.00 -5.59
N GLY A 106 7.85 -19.20 -4.55
CA GLY A 106 6.96 -18.99 -3.39
C GLY A 106 5.74 -18.11 -3.66
N GLU A 107 5.68 -17.48 -4.84
CA GLU A 107 4.55 -16.65 -5.30
C GLU A 107 3.53 -17.44 -6.11
N ILE A 108 3.86 -18.68 -6.50
CA ILE A 108 3.02 -19.53 -7.35
C ILE A 108 2.39 -20.62 -6.48
N ASP A 109 1.06 -20.67 -6.46
CA ASP A 109 0.28 -21.68 -5.75
C ASP A 109 -0.45 -22.55 -6.79
N LEU A 110 0.04 -23.79 -6.97
CA LEU A 110 -0.51 -24.75 -7.93
C LEU A 110 -1.63 -25.56 -7.27
N ARG A 111 -2.79 -25.59 -7.89
CA ARG A 111 -3.98 -26.30 -7.41
C ARG A 111 -4.58 -27.14 -8.52
N LEU A 112 -5.16 -28.28 -8.14
CA LEU A 112 -6.01 -29.10 -9.01
C LEU A 112 -7.45 -28.94 -8.57
N ALA A 113 -8.33 -28.68 -9.54
CA ALA A 113 -9.77 -28.76 -9.36
C ALA A 113 -10.26 -30.03 -10.06
N VAL A 114 -10.92 -30.91 -9.30
CA VAL A 114 -11.54 -32.10 -9.90
C VAL A 114 -12.80 -31.67 -10.62
N ASN A 115 -12.73 -31.67 -11.94
CA ASN A 115 -13.82 -31.26 -12.82
C ASN A 115 -13.75 -32.07 -14.12
N THR A 116 -14.89 -32.51 -14.61
CA THR A 116 -15.02 -33.25 -15.86
C THR A 116 -15.00 -32.37 -17.12
N ALA A 117 -14.88 -31.06 -16.96
CA ALA A 117 -14.75 -30.10 -18.05
C ALA A 117 -13.40 -30.26 -18.78
N ASP A 118 -13.29 -29.59 -19.91
CA ASP A 118 -12.06 -29.52 -20.69
C ASP A 118 -10.88 -29.08 -19.83
N ARG A 119 -9.69 -29.63 -20.14
CA ARG A 119 -8.46 -29.26 -19.45
C ARG A 119 -8.12 -27.81 -19.74
N ARG A 120 -8.34 -26.96 -18.76
CA ARG A 120 -8.05 -25.54 -18.78
C ARG A 120 -7.38 -25.15 -17.46
N ALA A 121 -6.63 -24.08 -17.51
CA ALA A 121 -6.03 -23.51 -16.31
C ALA A 121 -6.60 -22.11 -16.07
N LEU A 122 -7.05 -21.89 -14.84
CA LEU A 122 -7.48 -20.56 -14.35
C LEU A 122 -6.39 -20.00 -13.48
N LEU A 123 -5.77 -18.91 -13.93
CA LEU A 123 -4.78 -18.16 -13.17
C LEU A 123 -5.47 -16.94 -12.54
N THR A 124 -5.26 -16.75 -11.25
CA THR A 124 -5.83 -15.61 -10.53
C THR A 124 -4.82 -15.00 -9.57
N TYR A 125 -4.82 -13.67 -9.46
CA TYR A 125 -4.15 -12.99 -8.36
C TYR A 125 -4.95 -11.77 -7.92
N VAL A 126 -4.73 -11.35 -6.68
CA VAL A 126 -5.39 -10.19 -6.08
C VAL A 126 -4.43 -9.01 -6.11
N PHE A 127 -4.92 -7.87 -6.59
CA PHE A 127 -4.19 -6.61 -6.58
C PHE A 127 -5.03 -5.48 -5.98
N HIS A 128 -4.37 -4.38 -5.64
CA HIS A 128 -5.00 -3.24 -5.02
C HIS A 128 -4.82 -2.00 -5.88
N VAL A 129 -5.86 -1.19 -5.95
CA VAL A 129 -5.86 0.09 -6.68
C VAL A 129 -6.16 1.21 -5.72
N ALA A 130 -5.28 2.20 -5.66
CA ALA A 130 -5.55 3.43 -4.91
C ALA A 130 -6.47 4.34 -5.73
N ARG A 131 -7.57 4.77 -5.13
CA ARG A 131 -8.48 5.78 -5.66
C ARG A 131 -8.30 7.07 -4.87
N PRO A 132 -7.51 8.00 -5.37
CA PRO A 132 -7.31 9.29 -4.70
C PRO A 132 -8.59 10.13 -4.72
N PRO A 133 -8.75 11.08 -3.77
CA PRO A 133 -9.88 11.98 -3.75
C PRO A 133 -9.89 12.87 -4.99
N GLN A 134 -11.09 13.30 -5.39
CA GLN A 134 -11.26 14.31 -6.42
C GLN A 134 -11.12 15.69 -5.79
N CYS A 135 -10.14 16.48 -6.23
CA CYS A 135 -9.91 17.84 -5.79
C CYS A 135 -10.19 18.78 -6.96
N GLY A 136 -10.70 19.97 -6.71
CA GLY A 136 -10.78 20.93 -7.80
C GLY A 136 -11.94 21.92 -7.81
N THR A 137 -12.77 21.95 -6.78
CA THR A 137 -13.74 23.04 -6.60
C THR A 137 -13.07 24.21 -5.87
N TRP A 138 -12.49 25.14 -6.59
CA TRP A 138 -11.85 26.34 -6.03
C TRP A 138 -12.88 27.45 -5.85
N THR A 139 -13.85 27.22 -4.96
CA THR A 139 -14.95 28.16 -4.72
C THR A 139 -14.65 29.21 -3.66
N THR A 140 -13.60 28.99 -2.85
CA THR A 140 -13.27 29.85 -1.72
C THR A 140 -12.05 30.70 -2.04
N ASP A 141 -12.17 32.01 -1.86
CA ASP A 141 -11.05 32.95 -1.96
C ASP A 141 -10.16 32.81 -0.72
N ILE A 142 -8.98 32.24 -0.91
CA ILE A 142 -7.99 32.01 0.17
C ILE A 142 -7.45 33.34 0.70
N SER A 143 -7.48 34.41 -0.10
CA SER A 143 -6.97 35.72 0.29
C SER A 143 -7.81 36.42 1.37
N ASN A 144 -9.05 35.98 1.55
CA ASN A 144 -10.00 36.52 2.53
C ASN A 144 -10.25 35.61 3.71
N ASN A 145 -9.22 34.89 4.17
CA ASN A 145 -9.29 34.00 5.34
C ASN A 145 -8.80 34.72 6.60
N LEU A 146 -9.68 35.46 7.26
CA LEU A 146 -9.37 36.22 8.48
C LEU A 146 -9.22 35.31 9.73
N ASP A 147 -9.74 34.10 9.69
CA ASP A 147 -9.81 33.20 10.83
C ASP A 147 -8.65 32.18 10.87
N ASN A 148 -7.71 32.24 9.93
CA ASN A 148 -6.65 31.23 9.75
C ASN A 148 -7.19 29.79 9.67
N ALA A 149 -8.44 29.61 9.29
CA ALA A 149 -9.03 28.30 9.11
C ALA A 149 -8.36 27.60 7.91
N PRO A 150 -8.12 26.27 7.98
CA PRO A 150 -7.62 25.54 6.82
C PRO A 150 -8.59 25.71 5.64
N SER A 151 -8.07 25.94 4.45
CA SER A 151 -8.90 26.01 3.25
C SER A 151 -9.70 24.72 3.08
N GLU A 152 -10.86 24.81 2.43
CA GLU A 152 -11.72 23.64 2.15
C GLU A 152 -10.97 22.50 1.46
N HIS A 153 -9.96 22.84 0.67
CA HIS A 153 -9.12 21.85 -0.07
C HIS A 153 -7.81 21.51 0.63
N PHE A 154 -7.62 21.95 1.88
CA PHE A 154 -6.40 21.67 2.60
C PHE A 154 -6.18 20.16 2.73
N GLY A 155 -5.02 19.71 2.26
CA GLY A 155 -4.64 18.30 2.27
C GLY A 155 -5.21 17.45 1.13
N CYS A 156 -6.23 17.91 0.37
CA CYS A 156 -6.77 17.16 -0.76
C CYS A 156 -5.70 16.87 -1.82
N ALA A 157 -4.93 17.88 -2.23
CA ALA A 157 -3.87 17.70 -3.21
C ALA A 157 -2.76 16.76 -2.70
N ILE A 158 -2.45 16.82 -1.40
CA ILE A 158 -1.49 15.92 -0.76
C ILE A 158 -1.98 14.48 -0.85
N GLN A 159 -3.22 14.21 -0.46
CA GLN A 159 -3.82 12.87 -0.52
C GLN A 159 -3.91 12.36 -1.96
N ARG A 160 -4.26 13.24 -2.90
CA ARG A 160 -4.27 12.89 -4.32
C ARG A 160 -2.88 12.49 -4.82
N ASN A 161 -1.85 13.25 -4.45
CA ASN A 161 -0.47 12.95 -4.83
C ASN A 161 0.01 11.63 -4.18
N ILE A 162 -0.26 11.41 -2.89
CA ILE A 162 0.06 10.15 -2.21
C ILE A 162 -0.60 8.97 -2.94
N GLY A 163 -1.91 9.07 -3.24
CA GLY A 163 -2.64 8.01 -3.93
C GLY A 163 -2.17 7.75 -5.37
N ALA A 164 -1.65 8.78 -6.05
CA ALA A 164 -1.10 8.67 -7.40
C ALA A 164 0.34 8.12 -7.43
N MET A 165 1.11 8.34 -6.37
CA MET A 165 2.54 8.00 -6.30
C MET A 165 2.83 6.71 -5.53
N VAL A 166 1.87 6.19 -4.77
CA VAL A 166 2.09 4.96 -3.99
C VAL A 166 2.39 3.79 -4.93
N ALA A 167 3.55 3.16 -4.72
CA ALA A 167 3.99 2.04 -5.57
C ALA A 167 3.13 0.79 -5.35
N ASN A 168 2.77 0.51 -4.09
CA ASN A 168 1.88 -0.59 -3.74
C ASN A 168 0.72 -0.06 -2.90
N PRO A 169 -0.49 0.07 -3.47
CA PRO A 169 -1.66 0.58 -2.75
C PRO A 169 -2.05 -0.20 -1.50
N ARG A 170 -1.67 -1.47 -1.40
CA ARG A 170 -1.89 -2.31 -0.21
C ARG A 170 -1.19 -1.74 1.03
N ASP A 171 -0.06 -1.05 0.87
CA ASP A 171 0.71 -0.47 1.97
C ASP A 171 -0.03 0.67 2.68
N LEU A 172 -1.04 1.26 2.03
CA LEU A 172 -1.95 2.23 2.65
C LEU A 172 -2.94 1.59 3.64
N ILE A 173 -3.19 0.28 3.51
CA ILE A 173 -4.08 -0.47 4.40
C ILE A 173 -3.29 -1.22 5.47
N ARG A 174 -2.18 -1.81 5.07
CA ARG A 174 -1.36 -2.67 5.92
C ARG A 174 0.11 -2.43 5.62
N VAL A 175 0.87 -2.11 6.65
CA VAL A 175 2.34 -2.03 6.56
C VAL A 175 2.88 -3.39 6.12
N GLN A 176 3.84 -3.38 5.20
CA GLN A 176 4.55 -4.60 4.79
C GLN A 176 5.27 -5.19 5.99
N ASP A 177 5.29 -6.53 6.05
CA ASP A 177 6.10 -7.24 7.04
C ASP A 177 7.57 -6.87 6.80
N GLU A 178 8.27 -6.44 7.84
CA GLU A 178 9.69 -6.11 7.74
C GLU A 178 10.46 -7.35 7.26
N GLN A 179 11.04 -7.23 6.06
CA GLN A 179 12.05 -8.20 5.65
C GLN A 179 13.27 -7.99 6.54
N GLY A 180 13.63 -9.04 7.30
CA GLY A 180 14.71 -8.98 8.25
C GLY A 180 15.98 -8.35 7.65
N ARG A 181 16.50 -7.33 8.28
CA ARG A 181 17.78 -6.72 7.89
C ARG A 181 18.89 -7.77 7.94
N TRP A 182 19.80 -7.69 6.99
CA TRP A 182 21.03 -8.48 7.05
C TRP A 182 21.75 -8.14 8.37
N GLY A 183 21.69 -9.05 9.33
CA GLY A 183 22.24 -8.87 10.67
C GLY A 183 23.72 -8.51 10.66
N ALA A 184 24.51 -9.07 9.76
CA ALA A 184 25.91 -8.76 9.57
C ALA A 184 26.14 -7.28 9.21
N ARG A 185 25.33 -6.68 8.33
CA ARG A 185 25.45 -5.26 7.98
C ARG A 185 25.05 -4.37 9.15
N SER A 186 24.01 -4.75 9.89
CA SER A 186 23.59 -4.00 11.07
C SER A 186 24.67 -4.02 12.16
N ALA A 187 25.29 -5.16 12.41
CA ALA A 187 26.40 -5.31 13.34
C ALA A 187 27.62 -4.48 12.92
N ASP A 188 27.96 -4.45 11.63
CA ASP A 188 29.07 -3.64 11.11
C ASP A 188 28.81 -2.13 11.31
N ILE A 189 27.60 -1.67 11.04
CA ILE A 189 27.19 -0.27 11.25
C ILE A 189 27.31 0.10 12.74
N VAL A 190 26.81 -0.73 13.64
CA VAL A 190 26.87 -0.50 15.09
C VAL A 190 28.34 -0.48 15.55
N ASN A 191 29.14 -1.43 15.09
CA ASN A 191 30.60 -1.48 15.41
C ASN A 191 31.36 -0.26 14.89
N LYS A 192 31.04 0.26 13.71
CA LYS A 192 31.62 1.48 13.16
C LYS A 192 31.24 2.70 13.99
N TYR A 193 29.95 2.80 14.33
CA TYR A 193 29.46 3.89 15.18
C TYR A 193 30.12 3.92 16.54
N GLN A 194 30.24 2.78 17.21
CA GLN A 194 30.89 2.67 18.51
C GLN A 194 32.38 3.06 18.48
N ARG A 195 33.05 2.88 17.34
CA ARG A 195 34.46 3.26 17.13
C ARG A 195 34.63 4.67 16.57
N GLY A 196 33.55 5.44 16.41
CA GLY A 196 33.59 6.77 15.81
C GLY A 196 33.95 6.78 14.31
N ALA A 197 33.84 5.63 13.62
CA ALA A 197 34.13 5.53 12.21
C ALA A 197 32.90 5.96 11.35
N THR A 198 33.19 6.47 10.15
CA THR A 198 32.16 6.88 9.21
C THR A 198 31.34 5.69 8.77
N ILE A 199 30.00 5.78 8.91
CA ILE A 199 29.01 4.79 8.48
C ILE A 199 28.50 5.05 7.06
N ALA A 200 28.82 6.21 6.47
CA ALA A 200 28.46 6.56 5.10
C ALA A 200 29.16 5.67 4.08
N SER A 201 28.46 5.36 2.98
CA SER A 201 29.08 4.72 1.82
C SER A 201 30.21 5.59 1.29
N PRO A 202 31.29 4.99 0.74
CA PRO A 202 32.32 5.75 0.03
C PRO A 202 31.62 6.63 -1.02
N LYS A 203 32.03 7.91 -1.14
CA LYS A 203 31.52 8.76 -2.21
C LYS A 203 31.81 8.04 -3.54
N GLU A 204 30.77 7.81 -4.32
CA GLU A 204 30.96 7.36 -5.71
C GLU A 204 31.91 8.32 -6.41
N ALA A 205 32.94 7.75 -7.05
CA ALA A 205 33.83 8.52 -7.88
C ALA A 205 32.96 9.28 -8.90
N LYS A 206 33.13 10.61 -8.98
CA LYS A 206 32.38 11.44 -9.94
C LYS A 206 32.55 10.80 -11.32
N VAL A 207 31.47 10.27 -11.86
CA VAL A 207 31.43 9.87 -13.28
C VAL A 207 31.61 11.15 -14.07
N SER A 208 32.80 11.37 -14.60
CA SER A 208 33.07 12.47 -15.53
C SER A 208 32.21 12.20 -16.76
N ALA A 209 31.25 13.07 -17.05
CA ALA A 209 30.51 13.02 -18.29
C ALA A 209 31.53 13.06 -19.44
N PRO A 210 31.42 12.20 -20.47
CA PRO A 210 32.30 12.29 -21.65
C PRO A 210 32.10 13.67 -22.26
N GLY A 211 33.19 14.41 -22.33
CA GLY A 211 33.20 15.75 -22.93
C GLY A 211 32.67 15.70 -24.37
N LYS A 212 31.89 16.71 -24.74
CA LYS A 212 31.46 17.00 -26.11
C LYS A 212 32.66 17.34 -26.99
#